data_4a5e7d8cc66136d357edda5c9ea3eb73
#
_entry.id   4a5e7d8cc66136d357edda5c9ea3eb73
#
_cell.length_a   1.000
_cell.length_b   1.000
_cell.length_c   1.000
_cell.angle_alpha   90.00
_cell.angle_beta   90.00
_cell.angle_gamma   90.00
#
_symmetry.space_group_name_H-M   'P 1'
#
loop_
_entity.id
_entity.type
_entity.pdbx_description
1 polymer ?
#
loop_
_entity_poly.entity_id
_entity_poly.type
_entity_poly.pdbx_seq_one_letter_code
_entity_poly.pdbx_strand_id
1 'polypeptide(L)'
;MEYDDVYVGELTLKSDGTVGFKPTNDQPIRFFPHNNNKLKGALEIFKMPEKDQNGKVFPNRYILSCDPYDDDTSQTLSLGSVFVLDLWTDMIVAEYTGRPQFADEFYEIARRMCIFYNGKMNYENNKKGIFAYFKQMNSLYLLT
;
A
#
# COMPACT_ATOMS: atom_id res chain seq x y z
N MET A 1 3.20 -8.20 19.46
CA MET A 1 2.89 -6.83 19.84
C MET A 1 1.44 -6.52 19.55
N GLU A 2 0.78 -5.87 20.48
CA GLU A 2 -0.61 -5.49 20.31
C GLU A 2 -0.71 -4.05 19.80
N TYR A 3 -1.69 -3.83 18.96
CA TYR A 3 -2.05 -2.49 18.48
C TYR A 3 -3.39 -2.11 19.12
N ASP A 4 -3.47 -0.88 19.64
CA ASP A 4 -4.66 -0.42 20.33
C ASP A 4 -5.87 -0.34 19.39
N ASP A 5 -5.64 0.18 18.17
CA ASP A 5 -6.69 0.32 17.17
C ASP A 5 -6.18 -0.11 15.81
N VAL A 6 -7.07 -0.72 15.03
CA VAL A 6 -6.77 -1.07 13.64
C VAL A 6 -7.79 -0.36 12.77
N TYR A 7 -7.30 0.42 11.82
CA TYR A 7 -8.14 1.15 10.88
C TYR A 7 -8.18 0.39 9.56
N VAL A 8 -9.37 0.18 9.03
CA VAL A 8 -9.58 -0.54 7.77
C VAL A 8 -10.28 0.39 6.79
N GLY A 9 -9.73 0.49 5.58
CA GLY A 9 -10.35 1.34 4.59
C GLY A 9 -9.51 1.52 3.34
N GLU A 10 -9.54 2.73 2.82
CA GLU A 10 -8.82 3.07 1.60
C GLU A 10 -8.16 4.44 1.72
N LEU A 11 -7.17 4.67 0.87
CA LEU A 11 -6.52 5.97 0.77
C LEU A 11 -7.12 6.75 -0.39
N THR A 12 -7.41 8.03 -0.15
CA THR A 12 -8.02 8.91 -1.15
C THR A 12 -7.02 9.97 -1.57
N LEU A 13 -6.88 10.16 -2.88
CA LEU A 13 -6.00 11.19 -3.44
C LEU A 13 -6.79 12.47 -3.57
N LYS A 14 -6.29 13.53 -2.94
CA LYS A 14 -6.91 14.85 -2.99
C LYS A 14 -6.38 15.65 -4.18
N SER A 15 -7.10 16.71 -4.54
CA SER A 15 -6.75 17.54 -5.70
C SER A 15 -5.39 18.23 -5.55
N ASP A 16 -4.94 18.46 -4.32
CA ASP A 16 -3.63 19.07 -4.06
C ASP A 16 -2.46 18.06 -4.06
N GLY A 17 -2.75 16.78 -4.36
CA GLY A 17 -1.73 15.73 -4.38
C GLY A 17 -1.50 15.04 -3.05
N THR A 18 -2.13 15.49 -1.98
CA THR A 18 -2.04 14.81 -0.68
C THR A 18 -2.97 13.60 -0.64
N VAL A 19 -2.70 12.70 0.29
CA VAL A 19 -3.46 11.46 0.45
C VAL A 19 -4.06 11.42 1.84
N GLY A 20 -5.36 11.12 1.91
CA GLY A 20 -6.07 10.96 3.18
C GLY A 20 -6.58 9.55 3.34
N PHE A 21 -6.99 9.20 4.55
CA PHE A 21 -7.56 7.90 4.87
C PHE A 21 -9.08 7.99 4.99
N LYS A 22 -9.78 7.00 4.40
CA LYS A 22 -11.23 6.90 4.46
C LYS A 22 -11.60 5.51 4.97
N PRO A 23 -12.29 5.40 6.13
CA PRO A 23 -12.78 4.10 6.59
C PRO A 23 -13.79 3.51 5.62
N THR A 24 -13.76 2.20 5.44
CA THR A 24 -14.72 1.48 4.62
C THR A 24 -15.19 0.22 5.34
N ASN A 25 -16.22 -0.42 4.78
CA ASN A 25 -16.70 -1.70 5.29
C ASN A 25 -16.05 -2.90 4.59
N ASP A 26 -15.04 -2.65 3.76
CA ASP A 26 -14.29 -3.71 3.10
C ASP A 26 -13.58 -4.58 4.13
N GLN A 27 -13.37 -5.85 3.75
CA GLN A 27 -12.72 -6.81 4.63
C GLN A 27 -11.27 -7.04 4.19
N PRO A 28 -10.31 -6.89 5.08
CA PRO A 28 -8.94 -7.28 4.77
C PRO A 28 -8.84 -8.79 4.59
N ILE A 29 -7.93 -9.21 3.73
CA ILE A 29 -7.73 -10.63 3.46
C ILE A 29 -6.81 -11.20 4.53
N ARG A 30 -7.33 -12.15 5.31
CA ARG A 30 -6.57 -12.88 6.34
C ARG A 30 -6.20 -14.28 5.87
N PHE A 31 -7.13 -14.90 5.13
CA PHE A 31 -6.96 -16.23 4.58
C PHE A 31 -7.26 -16.17 3.10
N PHE A 32 -6.68 -17.06 2.32
CA PHE A 32 -6.93 -17.07 0.89
C PHE A 32 -8.43 -17.18 0.64
N PRO A 33 -9.04 -16.25 -0.10
CA PRO A 33 -10.48 -16.24 -0.28
C PRO A 33 -10.94 -17.35 -1.22
N HIS A 34 -12.08 -17.96 -0.87
CA HIS A 34 -12.72 -18.96 -1.72
C HIS A 34 -13.57 -18.34 -2.83
N ASN A 35 -13.81 -17.05 -2.76
CA ASN A 35 -14.69 -16.32 -3.67
C ASN A 35 -13.93 -15.20 -4.35
N ASN A 36 -13.90 -15.21 -5.68
CA ASN A 36 -13.19 -14.20 -6.47
C ASN A 36 -13.66 -12.76 -6.19
N ASN A 37 -14.89 -12.58 -5.73
CA ASN A 37 -15.42 -11.24 -5.44
C ASN A 37 -14.75 -10.58 -4.24
N LYS A 38 -14.01 -11.33 -3.44
CA LYS A 38 -13.34 -10.80 -2.24
C LYS A 38 -11.84 -10.62 -2.42
N LEU A 39 -11.34 -10.75 -3.64
CA LEU A 39 -9.90 -10.65 -3.90
C LEU A 39 -9.35 -9.24 -3.75
N LYS A 40 -10.21 -8.21 -3.81
CA LYS A 40 -9.75 -6.83 -3.69
C LYS A 40 -9.12 -6.55 -2.33
N GLY A 41 -9.66 -7.12 -1.25
CA GLY A 41 -9.14 -6.85 0.09
C GLY A 41 -9.36 -5.42 0.54
N ALA A 42 -8.65 -5.04 1.59
CA ALA A 42 -8.69 -3.68 2.14
C ALA A 42 -7.35 -3.35 2.78
N LEU A 43 -7.04 -2.05 2.84
CA LEU A 43 -5.88 -1.56 3.56
C LEU A 43 -6.13 -1.61 5.06
N GLU A 44 -5.14 -2.10 5.80
CA GLU A 44 -5.13 -2.05 7.25
C GLU A 44 -4.04 -1.11 7.73
N ILE A 45 -4.41 -0.21 8.62
CA ILE A 45 -3.47 0.69 9.27
C ILE A 45 -3.43 0.34 10.74
N PHE A 46 -2.29 -0.16 11.20
CA PHE A 46 -2.06 -0.50 12.61
C PHE A 46 -1.60 0.72 13.39
N LYS A 47 -0.84 1.60 12.76
CA LYS A 47 -0.48 2.91 13.31
C LYS A 47 -0.46 3.93 12.20
N MET A 48 -1.12 5.06 12.44
CA MET A 48 -1.08 6.19 11.52
C MET A 48 0.34 6.75 11.42
N PRO A 49 0.71 7.40 10.30
CA PRO A 49 2.04 7.98 10.19
C PRO A 49 2.26 9.06 11.24
N GLU A 50 3.45 9.04 11.85
CA GLU A 50 3.84 10.04 12.83
C GLU A 50 4.25 11.33 12.12
N LYS A 51 3.85 12.45 12.68
CA LYS A 51 4.07 13.76 12.09
C LYS A 51 4.91 14.62 12.99
N ASP A 52 5.68 15.53 12.38
CA ASP A 52 6.45 16.52 13.12
C ASP A 52 5.53 17.64 13.61
N GLN A 53 6.14 18.64 14.28
CA GLN A 53 5.38 19.77 14.82
C GLN A 53 4.69 20.62 13.74
N ASN A 54 5.11 20.50 12.48
CA ASN A 54 4.50 21.19 11.35
C ASN A 54 3.40 20.37 10.67
N GLY A 55 3.07 19.20 11.21
CA GLY A 55 2.05 18.33 10.63
C GLY A 55 2.52 17.51 9.45
N LYS A 56 3.83 17.43 9.22
CA LYS A 56 4.42 16.72 8.11
C LYS A 56 4.96 15.37 8.58
N VAL A 57 4.70 14.31 7.82
CA VAL A 57 5.22 12.98 8.16
C VAL A 57 6.74 13.00 8.11
N PHE A 58 7.39 12.45 9.14
CA PHE A 58 8.85 12.42 9.22
C PHE A 58 9.45 11.76 7.98
N PRO A 59 10.40 12.40 7.30
CA PRO A 59 11.10 11.78 6.18
C PRO A 59 12.06 10.70 6.68
N ASN A 60 12.32 9.69 5.83
CA ASN A 60 13.30 8.62 6.13
C ASN A 60 12.92 7.75 7.33
N ARG A 61 11.67 7.80 7.75
CA ARG A 61 11.18 6.97 8.85
C ARG A 61 10.53 5.68 8.36
N TYR A 62 9.78 5.75 7.26
CA TYR A 62 9.00 4.62 6.76
C TYR A 62 9.58 4.08 5.46
N ILE A 63 9.61 2.78 5.33
CA ILE A 63 9.98 2.11 4.09
C ILE A 63 8.90 1.11 3.74
N LEU A 64 8.61 0.98 2.44
CA LEU A 64 7.60 0.07 1.96
C LEU A 64 8.25 -1.10 1.22
N SER A 65 7.64 -2.26 1.36
CA SER A 65 8.02 -3.46 0.63
C SER A 65 6.82 -3.91 -0.18
N CYS A 66 7.03 -4.20 -1.45
CA CYS A 66 5.96 -4.57 -2.37
C CYS A 66 6.27 -5.90 -3.03
N ASP A 67 5.32 -6.82 -2.96
CA ASP A 67 5.36 -8.08 -3.68
C ASP A 67 4.10 -8.14 -4.56
N PRO A 68 4.17 -7.63 -5.81
CA PRO A 68 3.00 -7.61 -6.68
C PRO A 68 2.72 -8.99 -7.25
N TYR A 69 1.45 -9.24 -7.62
CA TYR A 69 1.14 -10.42 -8.41
C TYR A 69 1.59 -10.21 -9.87
N ASP A 70 1.75 -11.32 -10.62
CA ASP A 70 2.48 -11.30 -11.88
C ASP A 70 1.79 -10.49 -12.98
N ASP A 71 0.50 -10.71 -13.22
CA ASP A 71 -0.25 -9.94 -14.22
C ASP A 71 -1.75 -10.18 -14.08
N ASP A 72 -2.53 -9.40 -14.88
CA ASP A 72 -3.98 -9.46 -14.86
C ASP A 72 -4.53 -10.74 -15.45
N THR A 73 -3.76 -11.40 -16.30
CA THR A 73 -4.20 -12.58 -17.06
C THR A 73 -3.74 -13.88 -16.45
N SER A 74 -3.01 -13.83 -15.34
CA SER A 74 -2.51 -15.03 -14.66
C SER A 74 -3.68 -15.91 -14.23
N GLN A 75 -3.56 -17.20 -14.52
CA GLN A 75 -4.55 -18.18 -14.06
C GLN A 75 -4.37 -18.52 -12.59
N THR A 76 -3.24 -18.20 -12.00
CA THR A 76 -3.03 -18.37 -10.58
C THR A 76 -3.66 -17.17 -9.86
N LEU A 77 -4.37 -17.44 -8.78
CA LEU A 77 -5.03 -16.40 -7.98
C LEU A 77 -4.08 -15.86 -6.91
N SER A 78 -2.83 -15.58 -7.31
CA SER A 78 -1.86 -15.02 -6.38
C SER A 78 -2.27 -13.60 -5.96
N LEU A 79 -2.02 -13.27 -4.71
CA LEU A 79 -2.32 -11.96 -4.15
C LEU A 79 -1.05 -11.13 -4.12
N GLY A 80 -1.21 -9.82 -4.32
CA GLY A 80 -0.12 -8.88 -4.09
C GLY A 80 -0.15 -8.37 -2.66
N SER A 81 0.99 -7.91 -2.16
CA SER A 81 1.09 -7.37 -0.81
C SER A 81 1.98 -6.15 -0.78
N VAL A 82 1.61 -5.17 0.05
CA VAL A 82 2.44 -4.01 0.35
C VAL A 82 2.46 -3.84 1.86
N PHE A 83 3.67 -3.74 2.42
CA PHE A 83 3.86 -3.56 3.86
C PHE A 83 4.59 -2.25 4.11
N VAL A 84 4.24 -1.55 5.19
CA VAL A 84 4.95 -0.36 5.64
C VAL A 84 5.66 -0.68 6.94
N LEU A 85 6.97 -0.49 6.96
CA LEU A 85 7.82 -0.69 8.13
C LEU A 85 8.22 0.66 8.69
N ASP A 86 8.03 0.84 10.00
CA ASP A 86 8.54 1.99 10.73
C ASP A 86 9.96 1.66 11.19
N LEU A 87 10.94 2.33 10.59
CA LEU A 87 12.35 2.06 10.86
C LEU A 87 12.76 2.48 12.28
N TRP A 88 12.03 3.42 12.89
CA TRP A 88 12.36 3.90 14.24
C TRP A 88 11.89 2.94 15.32
N THR A 89 10.81 2.22 15.09
CA THR A 89 10.24 1.27 16.07
C THR A 89 10.41 -0.18 15.67
N ASP A 90 10.86 -0.43 14.43
CA ASP A 90 11.00 -1.77 13.85
C ASP A 90 9.68 -2.54 13.81
N MET A 91 8.58 -1.82 13.57
CA MET A 91 7.23 -2.38 13.52
C MET A 91 6.60 -2.21 12.15
N ILE A 92 5.82 -3.21 11.73
CA ILE A 92 4.93 -3.07 10.58
C ILE A 92 3.73 -2.22 11.03
N VAL A 93 3.49 -1.12 10.32
CA VAL A 93 2.45 -0.16 10.70
C VAL A 93 1.26 -0.15 9.74
N ALA A 94 1.39 -0.76 8.57
CA ALA A 94 0.28 -0.89 7.62
C ALA A 94 0.52 -2.04 6.67
N GLU A 95 -0.57 -2.59 6.14
CA GLU A 95 -0.53 -3.70 5.20
C GLU A 95 -1.71 -3.61 4.25
N TYR A 96 -1.44 -3.82 2.97
CA TYR A 96 -2.46 -4.11 1.99
C TYR A 96 -2.14 -5.45 1.32
N THR A 97 -3.12 -6.35 1.28
CA THR A 97 -3.03 -7.62 0.57
C THR A 97 -4.28 -7.76 -0.28
N GLY A 98 -4.10 -8.02 -1.57
CA GLY A 98 -5.25 -8.19 -2.42
C GLY A 98 -4.89 -8.38 -3.88
N ARG A 99 -5.94 -8.57 -4.67
CA ARG A 99 -5.85 -8.65 -6.13
C ARG A 99 -7.05 -7.91 -6.71
N PRO A 100 -6.93 -6.58 -6.91
CA PRO A 100 -7.97 -5.81 -7.57
C PRO A 100 -8.22 -6.33 -8.99
N GLN A 101 -9.28 -5.86 -9.62
CA GLN A 101 -9.64 -6.30 -10.96
C GLN A 101 -8.51 -6.05 -11.97
N PHE A 102 -7.80 -4.92 -11.83
CA PHE A 102 -6.68 -4.57 -12.71
C PHE A 102 -5.43 -4.31 -11.90
N ALA A 103 -4.27 -4.69 -12.46
CA ALA A 103 -2.99 -4.51 -11.79
C ALA A 103 -2.70 -3.03 -11.49
N ASP A 104 -3.14 -2.13 -12.34
CA ASP A 104 -2.94 -0.69 -12.12
C ASP A 104 -3.62 -0.21 -10.85
N GLU A 105 -4.73 -0.81 -10.45
CA GLU A 105 -5.38 -0.49 -9.18
C GLU A 105 -4.49 -0.86 -7.99
N PHE A 106 -3.82 -2.01 -8.06
CA PHE A 106 -2.87 -2.43 -7.04
C PHE A 106 -1.69 -1.45 -6.97
N TYR A 107 -1.14 -1.07 -8.13
CA TYR A 107 -0.01 -0.13 -8.19
C TYR A 107 -0.39 1.24 -7.63
N GLU A 108 -1.63 1.68 -7.88
CA GLU A 108 -2.10 2.96 -7.36
C GLU A 108 -2.26 2.91 -5.84
N ILE A 109 -2.74 1.79 -5.29
CA ILE A 109 -2.80 1.60 -3.83
C ILE A 109 -1.41 1.72 -3.23
N ALA A 110 -0.42 1.05 -3.83
CA ALA A 110 0.96 1.10 -3.36
C ALA A 110 1.51 2.53 -3.42
N ARG A 111 1.25 3.24 -4.52
CA ARG A 111 1.71 4.62 -4.70
C ARG A 111 1.13 5.55 -3.62
N ARG A 112 -0.17 5.41 -3.34
CA ARG A 112 -0.82 6.22 -2.30
C ARG A 112 -0.27 5.90 -0.91
N MET A 113 0.07 4.64 -0.65
CA MET A 113 0.69 4.26 0.62
C MET A 113 2.06 4.93 0.79
N CYS A 114 2.85 5.02 -0.28
CA CYS A 114 4.12 5.73 -0.24
C CYS A 114 3.92 7.21 0.10
N ILE A 115 2.95 7.86 -0.53
CA ILE A 115 2.66 9.29 -0.29
C ILE A 115 2.16 9.49 1.14
N PHE A 116 1.23 8.64 1.59
CA PHE A 116 0.61 8.76 2.91
C PHE A 116 1.64 8.65 4.04
N TYR A 117 2.61 7.75 3.90
CA TYR A 117 3.67 7.55 4.89
C TYR A 117 4.94 8.34 4.60
N ASN A 118 4.98 9.10 3.51
CA ASN A 118 6.20 9.83 3.09
C ASN A 118 7.40 8.87 3.00
N GLY A 119 7.17 7.69 2.44
CA GLY A 119 8.18 6.64 2.36
C GLY A 119 8.48 6.24 0.93
N LYS A 120 9.57 5.52 0.77
CA LYS A 120 9.96 4.94 -0.51
C LYS A 120 9.75 3.44 -0.49
N MET A 121 9.57 2.87 -1.66
CA MET A 121 9.19 1.47 -1.80
C MET A 121 10.26 0.67 -2.53
N ASN A 122 10.63 -0.46 -1.92
CA ASN A 122 11.44 -1.49 -2.58
C ASN A 122 10.54 -2.40 -3.40
N TYR A 123 11.01 -2.78 -4.58
CA TYR A 123 10.27 -3.70 -5.44
C TYR A 123 11.24 -4.57 -6.22
N GLU A 124 10.77 -5.71 -6.71
CA GLU A 124 11.58 -6.60 -7.51
C GLU A 124 11.75 -6.05 -8.93
N ASN A 125 12.99 -5.96 -9.40
CA ASN A 125 13.31 -5.38 -10.70
C ASN A 125 12.71 -6.13 -11.88
N ASN A 126 12.37 -7.41 -11.72
CA ASN A 126 11.75 -8.19 -12.78
C ASN A 126 10.24 -7.95 -12.90
N LYS A 127 9.65 -7.17 -12.00
CA LYS A 127 8.23 -6.80 -12.02
C LYS A 127 8.07 -5.45 -12.70
N LYS A 128 8.11 -5.44 -14.02
CA LYS A 128 8.19 -4.21 -14.83
C LYS A 128 6.93 -3.35 -14.77
N GLY A 129 5.78 -3.95 -14.45
CA GLY A 129 4.52 -3.22 -14.43
C GLY A 129 4.50 -2.08 -13.42
N ILE A 130 5.04 -2.31 -12.23
CA ILE A 130 5.05 -1.29 -11.19
C ILE A 130 5.94 -0.10 -11.57
N PHE A 131 7.10 -0.37 -12.19
CA PHE A 131 7.98 0.69 -12.67
C PHE A 131 7.29 1.53 -13.73
N ALA A 132 6.64 0.88 -14.72
CA ALA A 132 5.96 1.59 -15.80
C ALA A 132 4.81 2.45 -15.25
N TYR A 133 4.05 1.94 -14.31
CA TYR A 133 2.93 2.69 -13.72
C TYR A 133 3.45 3.92 -12.96
N PHE A 134 4.46 3.74 -12.11
CA PHE A 134 5.02 4.86 -11.33
C PHE A 134 5.64 5.91 -12.24
N LYS A 135 6.28 5.47 -13.34
CA LYS A 135 6.81 6.41 -14.33
C LYS A 135 5.69 7.22 -14.98
N GLN A 136 4.61 6.56 -15.39
CA GLN A 136 3.44 7.24 -15.98
C GLN A 136 2.84 8.26 -15.02
N MET A 137 2.87 7.98 -13.73
CA MET A 137 2.31 8.86 -12.70
C MET A 137 3.32 9.86 -12.15
N ASN A 138 4.48 10.01 -12.82
CA ASN A 138 5.55 10.90 -12.37
C ASN A 138 5.98 10.62 -10.92
N SER A 139 6.01 9.36 -10.54
CA SER A 139 6.22 8.93 -9.16
C SER A 139 7.44 8.03 -8.98
N LEU A 140 8.39 8.05 -9.93
CA LEU A 140 9.60 7.23 -9.80
C LEU A 140 10.42 7.59 -8.56
N TYR A 141 10.28 8.81 -8.06
CA TYR A 141 10.98 9.24 -6.84
C TYR A 141 10.58 8.43 -5.60
N LEU A 142 9.43 7.73 -5.67
CA LEU A 142 8.96 6.87 -4.58
C LEU A 142 9.56 5.47 -4.61
N LEU A 143 10.23 5.09 -5.69
CA LEU A 143 10.86 3.78 -5.82
C LEU A 143 12.34 3.86 -5.45
N THR A 144 12.84 2.80 -4.82
CA THR A 144 14.27 2.71 -4.50
C THR A 144 14.96 1.62 -5.28
#